data_db4fa1e91481b8db77d80c5af0e4e54d
#
_entry.id   db4fa1e91481b8db77d80c5af0e4e54d
#
_cell.length_a   1.000
_cell.length_b   1.000
_cell.length_c   1.000
_cell.angle_alpha   90.00
_cell.angle_beta   90.00
_cell.angle_gamma   90.00
#
_symmetry.space_group_name_H-M   'P 1'
#
loop_
_entity.id
_entity.type
_entity.pdbx_description
1 polymer ?
#
loop_
_entity_poly.entity_id
_entity_poly.type
_entity_poly.pdbx_seq_one_letter_code
_entity_poly.pdbx_strand_id
1 'polypeptide(L)'
;MSRFLKNFSDLKLLLLDVDGVLTNGLKYYDETGYCKLKTFSDIDFTAIKRFRASGVQVAWISGDKTINEMIATNRNIPFWYTRGKDKTEFLPEIFQKLSITK
;
A
#
# COMPACT_ATOMS: atom_id res chain seq x y z
N MET A 1 7.01 0.42 -11.53
CA MET A 1 7.03 -0.62 -10.59
C MET A 1 7.92 -1.68 -11.13
N SER A 2 7.88 -2.86 -10.95
CA SER A 2 9.07 -3.63 -11.15
C SER A 2 9.22 -4.23 -12.55
N ARG A 3 10.12 -3.69 -13.34
CA ARG A 3 10.57 -4.32 -14.58
C ARG A 3 11.38 -5.60 -14.33
N PHE A 4 11.69 -5.91 -13.07
CA PHE A 4 12.45 -7.11 -12.72
C PHE A 4 11.53 -8.32 -12.55
N LEU A 5 10.24 -8.13 -12.41
CA LEU A 5 9.29 -9.21 -12.28
C LEU A 5 8.85 -9.65 -13.66
N LYS A 6 9.52 -10.65 -14.22
CA LYS A 6 9.19 -11.17 -15.54
C LYS A 6 8.07 -12.20 -15.51
N ASN A 7 7.84 -12.80 -14.34
CA ASN A 7 6.83 -13.83 -14.16
C ASN A 7 6.21 -13.65 -12.79
N PHE A 8 4.91 -13.39 -12.77
CA PHE A 8 4.17 -13.13 -11.54
C PHE A 8 3.58 -14.39 -10.91
N SER A 9 3.76 -15.57 -11.53
CA SER A 9 3.10 -16.78 -11.06
C SER A 9 3.49 -17.16 -9.64
N ASP A 10 4.72 -16.83 -9.22
CA ASP A 10 5.21 -17.14 -7.88
C ASP A 10 4.98 -16.01 -6.88
N LEU A 11 4.59 -14.84 -7.34
CA LEU A 11 4.34 -13.71 -6.48
C LEU A 11 2.93 -13.80 -5.91
N LYS A 12 2.82 -13.89 -4.58
CA LYS A 12 1.53 -14.02 -3.90
C LYS A 12 1.05 -12.71 -3.30
N LEU A 13 1.95 -11.87 -2.88
CA LEU A 13 1.63 -10.62 -2.19
C LEU A 13 2.56 -9.52 -2.63
N LEU A 14 1.99 -8.37 -2.95
CA LEU A 14 2.70 -7.12 -3.12
C LEU A 14 2.30 -6.21 -1.97
N LEU A 15 3.21 -6.03 -1.02
CA LEU A 15 3.00 -5.16 0.12
C LEU A 15 3.67 -3.83 -0.15
N LEU A 16 2.89 -2.76 -0.21
CA LEU A 16 3.39 -1.46 -0.60
C LEU A 16 3.38 -0.49 0.57
N ASP A 17 4.53 0.13 0.81
CA ASP A 17 4.62 1.32 1.63
C ASP A 17 3.94 2.46 0.88
N VAL A 18 3.24 3.34 1.59
CA VAL A 18 2.44 4.37 0.93
C VAL A 18 3.26 5.65 0.70
N ASP A 19 3.72 6.28 1.79
CA ASP A 19 4.36 7.57 1.67
C ASP A 19 5.77 7.46 1.09
N GLY A 20 6.03 8.21 0.03
CA GLY A 20 7.30 8.17 -0.68
C GLY A 20 7.41 7.05 -1.71
N VAL A 21 6.47 6.11 -1.74
CA VAL A 21 6.41 5.02 -2.73
C VAL A 21 5.21 5.22 -3.64
N LEU A 22 4.00 5.28 -3.07
CA LEU A 22 2.76 5.53 -3.82
C LEU A 22 2.46 7.02 -3.92
N THR A 23 2.97 7.82 -2.99
CA THR A 23 2.92 9.27 -3.05
C THR A 23 4.30 9.81 -3.41
N ASN A 24 4.38 11.10 -3.71
CA ASN A 24 5.66 11.75 -3.96
C ASN A 24 6.41 12.12 -2.68
N GLY A 25 5.90 11.71 -1.52
CA GLY A 25 6.51 12.01 -0.24
C GLY A 25 6.15 13.38 0.32
N LEU A 26 5.53 14.23 -0.47
CA LEU A 26 5.13 15.57 -0.04
C LEU A 26 3.74 15.53 0.58
N LYS A 27 3.55 16.37 1.58
CA LYS A 27 2.27 16.51 2.27
C LYS A 27 1.87 17.97 2.30
N TYR A 28 0.60 18.23 2.17
CA TYR A 28 0.04 19.57 2.26
C TYR A 28 -0.75 19.69 3.54
N TYR A 29 -0.29 20.55 4.44
CA TYR A 29 -0.91 20.76 5.74
C TYR A 29 -1.81 21.98 5.70
N ASP A 30 -2.91 21.92 6.44
CA ASP A 30 -3.72 23.10 6.64
C ASP A 30 -3.18 23.92 7.82
N GLU A 31 -3.87 25.01 8.13
CA GLU A 31 -3.45 25.95 9.20
C GLU A 31 -3.55 25.34 10.59
N THR A 32 -4.28 24.22 10.76
CA THR A 32 -4.37 23.53 12.04
C THR A 32 -3.27 22.48 12.22
N GLY A 33 -2.43 22.29 11.19
CA GLY A 33 -1.35 21.31 11.22
C GLY A 33 -1.74 19.91 10.78
N TYR A 34 -2.95 19.72 10.28
CA TYR A 34 -3.36 18.43 9.74
C TYR A 34 -3.01 18.31 8.27
N CYS A 35 -2.56 17.13 7.88
CA CYS A 35 -2.30 16.81 6.49
C CYS A 35 -3.61 16.80 5.72
N LYS A 36 -3.73 17.69 4.73
CA LYS A 36 -4.96 17.86 3.98
C LYS A 36 -4.93 17.17 2.63
N LEU A 37 -3.78 17.15 1.98
CA LEU A 37 -3.64 16.62 0.63
C LEU A 37 -2.37 15.80 0.50
N LYS A 38 -2.48 14.72 -0.29
CA LYS A 38 -1.37 13.96 -0.80
C LYS A 38 -1.62 13.67 -2.27
N THR A 39 -0.58 13.42 -3.03
CA THR A 39 -0.73 13.10 -4.45
C THR A 39 -0.42 11.63 -4.69
N PHE A 40 -1.30 10.99 -5.44
CA PHE A 40 -1.13 9.60 -5.88
C PHE A 40 -1.11 9.58 -7.41
N SER A 41 -0.48 8.56 -7.97
CA SER A 41 -0.34 8.42 -9.42
C SER A 41 -1.34 7.41 -9.97
N ASP A 42 -2.05 7.79 -11.02
CA ASP A 42 -2.92 6.85 -11.74
C ASP A 42 -2.15 5.71 -12.37
N ILE A 43 -0.88 5.94 -12.71
CA ILE A 43 -0.01 4.90 -13.25
C ILE A 43 0.16 3.80 -12.21
N ASP A 44 0.40 4.18 -10.96
CA ASP A 44 0.52 3.21 -9.86
C ASP A 44 -0.78 2.46 -9.61
N PHE A 45 -1.91 3.15 -9.66
CA PHE A 45 -3.20 2.49 -9.51
C PHE A 45 -3.47 1.50 -10.64
N THR A 46 -3.09 1.82 -11.85
CA THR A 46 -3.21 0.91 -12.99
C THR A 46 -2.33 -0.33 -12.78
N ALA A 47 -1.11 -0.15 -12.31
CA ALA A 47 -0.21 -1.26 -12.01
C ALA A 47 -0.80 -2.17 -10.95
N ILE A 48 -1.38 -1.60 -9.88
CA ILE A 48 -2.04 -2.36 -8.83
C ILE A 48 -3.18 -3.21 -9.40
N LYS A 49 -4.01 -2.63 -10.25
CA LYS A 49 -5.10 -3.38 -10.90
C LYS A 49 -4.58 -4.56 -11.70
N ARG A 50 -3.48 -4.38 -12.42
CA ARG A 50 -2.88 -5.45 -13.23
C ARG A 50 -2.33 -6.58 -12.37
N PHE A 51 -1.68 -6.24 -11.26
CA PHE A 51 -1.21 -7.26 -10.32
C PHE A 51 -2.38 -8.06 -9.77
N ARG A 52 -3.44 -7.38 -9.34
CA ARG A 52 -4.62 -8.05 -8.80
C ARG A 52 -5.30 -8.93 -9.85
N ALA A 53 -5.37 -8.50 -11.08
CA ALA A 53 -5.94 -9.29 -12.17
C ALA A 53 -5.12 -10.55 -12.45
N SER A 54 -3.83 -10.52 -12.15
CA SER A 54 -2.92 -11.67 -12.29
C SER A 54 -2.97 -12.61 -11.09
N GLY A 55 -3.81 -12.34 -10.11
CA GLY A 55 -3.95 -13.18 -8.92
C GLY A 55 -3.03 -12.81 -7.77
N VAL A 56 -2.30 -11.70 -7.87
CA VAL A 56 -1.45 -11.21 -6.81
C VAL A 56 -2.28 -10.39 -5.84
N GLN A 57 -2.18 -10.69 -4.55
CA GLN A 57 -2.81 -9.85 -3.54
C GLN A 57 -1.97 -8.60 -3.35
N VAL A 58 -2.64 -7.47 -3.17
CA VAL A 58 -1.98 -6.19 -2.93
C VAL A 58 -2.48 -5.65 -1.60
N ALA A 59 -1.57 -5.22 -0.75
CA ALA A 59 -1.90 -4.59 0.52
C ALA A 59 -1.01 -3.38 0.72
N TRP A 60 -1.51 -2.41 1.46
CA TRP A 60 -0.77 -1.20 1.80
C TRP A 60 -0.41 -1.19 3.28
N ILE A 61 0.75 -0.66 3.59
CA ILE A 61 1.21 -0.51 4.97
C ILE A 61 1.78 0.89 5.15
N SER A 62 1.43 1.54 6.24
CA SER A 62 1.87 2.91 6.49
C SER A 62 1.86 3.26 7.97
N GLY A 63 2.77 4.13 8.35
CA GLY A 63 2.75 4.76 9.67
C GLY A 63 1.80 5.95 9.76
N ASP A 64 1.14 6.31 8.67
CA ASP A 64 0.21 7.43 8.60
C ASP A 64 -1.15 6.91 8.12
N LYS A 65 -2.23 7.30 8.78
CA LYS A 65 -3.51 6.63 8.61
C LYS A 65 -4.50 7.37 7.70
N THR A 66 -4.91 8.54 8.08
CA THR A 66 -6.12 9.23 7.62
C THR A 66 -6.39 9.15 6.10
N ILE A 67 -5.59 9.82 5.29
CA ILE A 67 -5.79 9.86 3.85
C ILE A 67 -5.49 8.50 3.23
N ASN A 68 -4.42 7.86 3.71
CA ASN A 68 -3.96 6.59 3.14
C ASN A 68 -5.00 5.49 3.33
N GLU A 69 -5.61 5.40 4.50
CA GLU A 69 -6.64 4.42 4.76
C GLU A 69 -7.89 4.67 3.92
N MET A 70 -8.28 5.93 3.77
CA MET A 70 -9.44 6.28 2.97
C MET A 70 -9.28 5.88 1.51
N ILE A 71 -8.12 6.17 0.93
CA ILE A 71 -7.84 5.80 -0.46
C ILE A 71 -7.83 4.28 -0.61
N ALA A 72 -7.19 3.57 0.32
CA ALA A 72 -7.15 2.11 0.29
C ALA A 72 -8.55 1.52 0.38
N THR A 73 -9.36 2.03 1.29
CA THR A 73 -10.74 1.56 1.47
C THR A 73 -11.56 1.77 0.21
N ASN A 74 -11.46 2.92 -0.42
CA ASN A 74 -12.20 3.22 -1.65
C ASN A 74 -11.81 2.28 -2.81
N ARG A 75 -10.63 1.70 -2.75
CA ARG A 75 -10.13 0.80 -3.78
C ARG A 75 -10.14 -0.67 -3.35
N ASN A 76 -10.71 -0.95 -2.20
CA ASN A 76 -10.78 -2.31 -1.63
C ASN A 76 -9.39 -2.92 -1.46
N ILE A 77 -8.43 -2.13 -1.02
CA ILE A 77 -7.07 -2.58 -0.76
C ILE A 77 -6.91 -2.73 0.75
N PRO A 78 -6.52 -3.91 1.24
CA PRO A 78 -6.22 -4.09 2.67
C PRO A 78 -5.14 -3.12 3.12
N PHE A 79 -5.35 -2.53 4.29
CA PHE A 79 -4.47 -1.47 4.80
C PHE A 79 -4.07 -1.79 6.24
N TRP A 80 -2.76 -1.67 6.53
CA TRP A 80 -2.23 -1.83 7.87
C TRP A 80 -1.60 -0.54 8.35
N TYR A 81 -2.10 -0.06 9.48
CA TYR A 81 -1.57 1.12 10.14
C TYR A 81 -0.58 0.69 11.22
N THR A 82 0.69 1.07 11.07
CA THR A 82 1.76 0.63 11.95
C THR A 82 2.00 1.54 13.14
N ARG A 83 1.42 2.71 13.15
CA ARG A 83 1.64 3.73 14.20
C ARG A 83 3.12 4.09 14.34
N GLY A 84 3.89 4.03 13.25
CA GLY A 84 5.32 4.31 13.27
C GLY A 84 6.19 3.19 13.80
N LYS A 85 5.60 2.02 14.10
CA LYS A 85 6.39 0.85 14.51
C LYS A 85 7.06 0.21 13.31
N ASP A 86 8.02 -0.68 13.58
CA ASP A 86 8.69 -1.43 12.53
C ASP A 86 7.66 -2.25 11.75
N LYS A 87 7.64 -2.03 10.45
CA LYS A 87 6.66 -2.67 9.56
C LYS A 87 6.82 -4.19 9.51
N THR A 88 8.01 -4.70 9.74
CA THR A 88 8.26 -6.15 9.74
C THR A 88 7.52 -6.87 10.86
N GLU A 89 7.19 -6.18 11.95
CA GLU A 89 6.42 -6.76 13.04
C GLU A 89 5.01 -7.16 12.62
N PHE A 90 4.50 -6.57 11.54
CA PHE A 90 3.14 -6.83 11.06
C PHE A 90 3.06 -7.95 10.04
N LEU A 91 4.20 -8.44 9.53
CA LEU A 91 4.20 -9.46 8.47
C LEU A 91 3.45 -10.74 8.84
N PRO A 92 3.64 -11.32 10.06
CA PRO A 92 2.89 -12.53 10.40
C PRO A 92 1.37 -12.32 10.38
N GLU A 93 0.91 -11.19 10.91
CA GLU A 93 -0.52 -10.87 10.92
C GLU A 93 -1.05 -10.70 9.49
N ILE A 94 -0.29 -10.01 8.65
CA ILE A 94 -0.68 -9.77 7.26
C ILE A 94 -0.81 -11.10 6.51
N PHE A 95 0.19 -11.97 6.65
CA PHE A 95 0.15 -13.27 6.00
C PHE A 95 -1.04 -14.11 6.46
N GLN A 96 -1.33 -14.09 7.75
CA GLN A 96 -2.45 -14.82 8.31
C GLN A 96 -3.78 -14.28 7.77
N LYS A 97 -3.97 -12.97 7.81
CA LYS A 97 -5.23 -12.35 7.39
C LYS A 97 -5.50 -12.49 5.90
N LEU A 98 -4.46 -12.50 5.10
CA LEU A 98 -4.58 -12.66 3.66
C LEU A 98 -4.46 -14.11 3.21
N SER A 99 -4.35 -15.04 4.15
CA SER A 99 -4.23 -16.47 3.88
C SER A 99 -3.07 -16.80 2.95
N ILE A 100 -1.94 -16.16 3.19
CA ILE A 100 -0.75 -16.36 2.37
C ILE A 100 0.20 -17.31 3.07
N THR A 101 0.67 -18.30 2.33
CA THR A 101 1.70 -19.22 2.80
C THR A 101 3.08 -18.66 2.44
N LYS A 102 3.98 -18.74 3.38
CA LYS A 102 5.35 -18.34 3.09
C LYS A 102 6.02 -19.30 2.12
#